data_693622d848cdc20d8cd5e0603294cf0e
#
_entry.id   693622d848cdc20d8cd5e0603294cf0e
#
_cell.length_a   1.000
_cell.length_b   1.000
_cell.length_c   1.000
_cell.angle_alpha   90.00
_cell.angle_beta   90.00
_cell.angle_gamma   90.00
#
_symmetry.space_group_name_H-M   'P 1'
#
loop_
_entity.id
_entity.type
_entity.pdbx_description
1 polymer ?
#
loop_
_entity_poly.entity_id
_entity_poly.type
_entity_poly.pdbx_seq_one_letter_code
_entity_poly.pdbx_strand_id
1 'polypeptide(L)'
;MPGRRDTEDEITAQLQLNLTAPILLTRAALPALRASGNGLVVMMSSAIGLVEMPFYGTYAATKAGIAQFAEALRRELYGEGVGVLTVYPGATSTPMMSSSDAGADLGFDYESPDEVASAMLAAIADDEISVVRGGSERSAMIAANRDDPASVDEKLAGMKADLERAVSEHSSI
;
A
#
# COMPACT_ATOMS: atom_id res chain seq x y z
N MET A 1 -7.40 7.97 25.34
CA MET A 1 -6.16 7.37 24.87
C MET A 1 -5.53 8.37 23.92
N PRO A 2 -4.25 8.66 24.00
CA PRO A 2 -3.61 9.51 23.02
C PRO A 2 -3.56 8.79 21.66
N GLY A 3 -3.76 9.52 20.58
CA GLY A 3 -3.78 9.05 19.19
C GLY A 3 -5.11 8.45 18.75
N ARG A 4 -5.51 8.75 17.49
CA ARG A 4 -6.66 8.09 16.89
C ARG A 4 -6.36 6.61 16.75
N ARG A 5 -7.26 5.78 17.22
CA ARG A 5 -7.31 4.36 16.92
C ARG A 5 -8.60 4.08 16.16
N ASP A 6 -8.51 3.24 15.15
CA ASP A 6 -9.69 2.81 14.40
C ASP A 6 -10.71 2.18 15.35
N THR A 7 -11.96 2.51 15.16
CA THR A 7 -13.10 1.83 15.79
C THR A 7 -13.26 0.44 15.19
N GLU A 8 -14.05 -0.44 15.82
CA GLU A 8 -14.36 -1.77 15.28
C GLU A 8 -15.01 -1.70 13.89
N ASP A 9 -15.90 -0.71 13.69
CA ASP A 9 -16.56 -0.49 12.40
C ASP A 9 -15.55 -0.03 11.33
N GLU A 10 -14.63 0.87 11.65
CA GLU A 10 -13.58 1.31 10.74
C GLU A 10 -12.60 0.19 10.40
N ILE A 11 -12.19 -0.63 11.37
CA ILE A 11 -11.37 -1.83 11.14
C ILE A 11 -12.08 -2.77 10.16
N THR A 12 -13.35 -3.05 10.41
CA THR A 12 -14.16 -3.92 9.56
C THR A 12 -14.29 -3.35 8.14
N ALA A 13 -14.58 -2.05 8.02
CA ALA A 13 -14.70 -1.38 6.73
C ALA A 13 -13.39 -1.40 5.94
N GLN A 14 -12.25 -1.14 6.58
CA GLN A 14 -10.93 -1.22 5.93
C GLN A 14 -10.62 -2.63 5.43
N LEU A 15 -10.88 -3.67 6.24
CA LEU A 15 -10.70 -5.06 5.84
C LEU A 15 -11.59 -5.44 4.65
N GLN A 16 -12.86 -5.01 4.68
CA GLN A 16 -13.79 -5.29 3.59
C GLN A 16 -13.39 -4.58 2.30
N LEU A 17 -13.07 -3.29 2.37
CA LEU A 17 -12.78 -2.48 1.19
C LEU A 17 -11.41 -2.80 0.59
N ASN A 18 -10.37 -2.86 1.42
CA ASN A 18 -8.98 -2.92 0.95
C ASN A 18 -8.46 -4.35 0.74
N LEU A 19 -9.11 -5.35 1.33
CA LEU A 19 -8.64 -6.74 1.27
C LEU A 19 -9.69 -7.69 0.72
N THR A 20 -10.85 -7.80 1.38
CA THR A 20 -11.86 -8.79 1.01
C THR A 20 -12.45 -8.54 -0.37
N ALA A 21 -12.88 -7.32 -0.65
CA ALA A 21 -13.51 -6.97 -1.93
C ALA A 21 -12.58 -7.15 -3.13
N PRO A 22 -11.31 -6.70 -3.13
CA PRO A 22 -10.38 -6.97 -4.23
C PRO A 22 -10.13 -8.46 -4.46
N ILE A 23 -10.02 -9.28 -3.41
CA ILE A 23 -9.87 -10.72 -3.53
C ILE A 23 -11.10 -11.35 -4.20
N LEU A 24 -12.31 -11.01 -3.75
CA LEU A 24 -13.55 -11.54 -4.31
C LEU A 24 -13.76 -11.09 -5.76
N LEU A 25 -13.46 -9.83 -6.06
CA LEU A 25 -13.55 -9.28 -7.42
C LEU A 25 -12.58 -10.00 -8.36
N THR A 26 -11.32 -10.17 -7.94
CA THR A 26 -10.33 -10.90 -8.71
C THR A 26 -10.79 -12.33 -8.99
N ARG A 27 -11.25 -13.04 -7.96
CA ARG A 27 -11.79 -14.40 -8.11
C ARG A 27 -12.92 -14.45 -9.15
N ALA A 28 -13.82 -13.47 -9.14
CA ALA A 28 -14.93 -13.41 -10.08
C ALA A 28 -14.46 -13.11 -11.52
N ALA A 29 -13.40 -12.31 -11.69
CA ALA A 29 -12.86 -11.91 -12.99
C ALA A 29 -11.94 -12.98 -13.63
N LEU A 30 -11.34 -13.86 -12.85
CA LEU A 30 -10.33 -14.84 -13.33
C LEU A 30 -10.77 -15.65 -14.56
N PRO A 31 -12.01 -16.18 -14.66
CA PRO A 31 -12.41 -16.93 -15.85
C PRO A 31 -12.33 -16.09 -17.13
N ALA A 32 -12.75 -14.82 -17.08
CA ALA A 32 -12.69 -13.91 -18.22
C ALA A 32 -11.24 -13.48 -18.53
N LEU A 33 -10.42 -13.23 -17.51
CA LEU A 33 -9.02 -12.90 -17.68
C LEU A 33 -8.24 -14.06 -18.34
N ARG A 34 -8.46 -15.30 -17.93
CA ARG A 34 -7.87 -16.47 -18.55
C ARG A 34 -8.34 -16.65 -20.01
N ALA A 35 -9.64 -16.46 -20.26
CA ALA A 35 -10.21 -16.59 -21.61
C ALA A 35 -9.67 -15.54 -22.59
N SER A 36 -9.20 -14.37 -22.11
CA SER A 36 -8.60 -13.33 -22.96
C SER A 36 -7.22 -13.71 -23.50
N GLY A 37 -6.50 -14.63 -22.84
CA GLY A 37 -5.13 -15.01 -23.18
C GLY A 37 -4.07 -13.91 -22.93
N ASN A 38 -4.49 -12.72 -22.50
CA ASN A 38 -3.63 -11.58 -22.15
C ASN A 38 -4.27 -10.76 -21.03
N GLY A 39 -4.66 -11.44 -19.96
CA GLY A 39 -5.26 -10.82 -18.80
C GLY A 39 -4.23 -10.09 -17.92
N LEU A 40 -4.65 -9.03 -17.24
CA LEU A 40 -3.81 -8.33 -16.24
C LEU A 40 -4.63 -8.01 -15.01
N VAL A 41 -4.09 -8.34 -13.85
CA VAL A 41 -4.57 -7.93 -12.55
C VAL A 41 -3.60 -6.89 -11.96
N VAL A 42 -4.09 -5.70 -11.65
CA VAL A 42 -3.31 -4.66 -10.98
C VAL A 42 -3.82 -4.51 -9.55
N MET A 43 -2.97 -4.79 -8.56
CA MET A 43 -3.30 -4.65 -7.15
C MET A 43 -2.68 -3.39 -6.57
N MET A 44 -3.55 -2.51 -6.04
CA MET A 44 -3.14 -1.28 -5.37
C MET A 44 -2.88 -1.54 -3.89
N SER A 45 -1.60 -1.81 -3.56
CA SER A 45 -1.12 -1.86 -2.19
C SER A 45 -0.76 -0.45 -1.70
N SER A 46 0.31 -0.31 -0.96
CA SER A 46 0.94 0.95 -0.51
C SER A 46 2.35 0.65 -0.01
N ALA A 47 3.24 1.62 -0.07
CA ALA A 47 4.56 1.51 0.56
C ALA A 47 4.49 1.25 2.07
N ILE A 48 3.37 1.63 2.73
CA ILE A 48 3.12 1.32 4.14
C ILE A 48 2.88 -0.19 4.39
N GLY A 49 2.55 -0.96 3.35
CA GLY A 49 2.47 -2.42 3.45
C GLY A 49 3.84 -3.12 3.38
N LEU A 50 4.93 -2.36 3.15
CA LEU A 50 6.31 -2.83 3.12
C LEU A 50 7.12 -2.39 4.34
N VAL A 51 6.79 -1.20 4.89
CA VAL A 51 7.31 -0.68 6.15
C VAL A 51 6.23 0.17 6.80
N GLU A 52 5.80 -0.25 7.98
CA GLU A 52 4.66 0.32 8.67
C GLU A 52 5.04 1.64 9.37
N MET A 53 4.02 2.51 9.51
CA MET A 53 4.12 3.73 10.29
C MET A 53 3.26 3.60 11.55
N PRO A 54 3.68 4.16 12.70
CA PRO A 54 2.84 4.22 13.89
C PRO A 54 1.45 4.80 13.58
N PHE A 55 0.42 4.26 14.19
CA PHE A 55 -1.00 4.66 14.08
C PHE A 55 -1.72 4.23 12.78
N TYR A 56 -1.03 3.60 11.84
CA TYR A 56 -1.61 3.08 10.59
C TYR A 56 -1.79 1.54 10.59
N GLY A 57 -1.79 0.88 11.75
CA GLY A 57 -1.70 -0.58 11.85
C GLY A 57 -2.75 -1.33 11.06
N THR A 58 -4.04 -0.95 11.12
CA THR A 58 -5.11 -1.61 10.36
C THR A 58 -4.92 -1.42 8.87
N TYR A 59 -4.65 -0.18 8.43
CA TYR A 59 -4.41 0.12 7.03
C TYR A 59 -3.19 -0.64 6.49
N ALA A 60 -2.06 -0.61 7.20
CA ALA A 60 -0.86 -1.36 6.85
C ALA A 60 -1.13 -2.86 6.72
N ALA A 61 -1.87 -3.44 7.67
CA ALA A 61 -2.26 -4.86 7.62
C ALA A 61 -3.06 -5.20 6.35
N THR A 62 -4.02 -4.33 5.95
CA THR A 62 -4.79 -4.54 4.71
C THR A 62 -3.91 -4.47 3.47
N LYS A 63 -2.97 -3.50 3.43
CA LYS A 63 -2.08 -3.28 2.28
C LYS A 63 -0.98 -4.34 2.18
N ALA A 64 -0.44 -4.82 3.30
CA ALA A 64 0.43 -5.99 3.32
C ALA A 64 -0.32 -7.26 2.88
N GLY A 65 -1.55 -7.46 3.39
CA GLY A 65 -2.39 -8.60 3.03
C GLY A 65 -2.69 -8.68 1.54
N ILE A 66 -3.08 -7.57 0.90
CA ILE A 66 -3.36 -7.57 -0.54
C ILE A 66 -2.09 -7.75 -1.38
N ALA A 67 -0.94 -7.27 -0.92
CA ALA A 67 0.34 -7.51 -1.58
C ALA A 67 0.73 -9.00 -1.54
N GLN A 68 0.57 -9.66 -0.41
CA GLN A 68 0.83 -11.09 -0.28
C GLN A 68 -0.14 -11.93 -1.11
N PHE A 69 -1.42 -11.53 -1.17
CA PHE A 69 -2.40 -12.15 -2.07
C PHE A 69 -1.97 -12.02 -3.53
N ALA A 70 -1.56 -10.83 -3.96
CA ALA A 70 -1.08 -10.59 -5.33
C ALA A 70 0.14 -11.45 -5.68
N GLU A 71 1.09 -11.59 -4.76
CA GLU A 71 2.28 -12.41 -4.95
C GLU A 71 1.94 -13.90 -5.09
N ALA A 72 1.05 -14.41 -4.25
CA ALA A 72 0.56 -15.78 -4.35
C ALA A 72 -0.18 -16.01 -5.69
N LEU A 73 -1.09 -15.10 -6.03
CA LEU A 73 -1.87 -15.14 -7.27
C LEU A 73 -0.97 -15.15 -8.51
N ARG A 74 0.08 -14.32 -8.54
CA ARG A 74 1.05 -14.28 -9.63
C ARG A 74 1.73 -15.63 -9.84
N ARG A 75 2.06 -16.33 -8.76
CA ARG A 75 2.66 -17.68 -8.82
C ARG A 75 1.66 -18.71 -9.30
N GLU A 76 0.41 -18.65 -8.84
CA GLU A 76 -0.67 -19.54 -9.25
C GLU A 76 -1.00 -19.41 -10.75
N LEU A 77 -0.98 -18.17 -11.28
CA LEU A 77 -1.33 -17.87 -12.66
C LEU A 77 -0.14 -17.97 -13.64
N TYR A 78 1.03 -18.40 -13.15
CA TYR A 78 2.21 -18.49 -14.00
C TYR A 78 1.98 -19.44 -15.19
N GLY A 79 2.16 -18.90 -16.40
CA GLY A 79 1.93 -19.66 -17.66
C GLY A 79 0.48 -19.71 -18.13
N GLU A 80 -0.47 -19.06 -17.44
CA GLU A 80 -1.90 -19.06 -17.79
C GLU A 80 -2.35 -17.84 -18.63
N GLY A 81 -1.41 -17.00 -19.09
CA GLY A 81 -1.73 -15.80 -19.88
C GLY A 81 -2.39 -14.68 -19.06
N VAL A 82 -2.18 -14.67 -17.77
CA VAL A 82 -2.65 -13.61 -16.85
C VAL A 82 -1.49 -13.08 -16.03
N GLY A 83 -1.14 -11.80 -16.26
CA GLY A 83 -0.16 -11.06 -15.47
C GLY A 83 -0.72 -10.54 -14.15
N VAL A 84 0.15 -10.30 -13.18
CA VAL A 84 -0.21 -9.64 -11.91
C VAL A 84 0.86 -8.61 -11.58
N LEU A 85 0.45 -7.34 -11.49
CA LEU A 85 1.27 -6.21 -11.07
C LEU A 85 0.83 -5.74 -9.69
N THR A 86 1.76 -5.53 -8.76
CA THR A 86 1.49 -4.90 -7.47
C THR A 86 2.08 -3.50 -7.44
N VAL A 87 1.24 -2.50 -7.20
CA VAL A 87 1.64 -1.09 -7.08
C VAL A 87 1.68 -0.72 -5.60
N TYR A 88 2.79 -0.09 -5.18
CA TYR A 88 3.00 0.40 -3.82
C TYR A 88 3.18 1.93 -3.85
N PRO A 89 2.09 2.72 -3.93
CA PRO A 89 2.18 4.17 -3.84
C PRO A 89 2.82 4.62 -2.53
N GLY A 90 3.55 5.74 -2.58
CA GLY A 90 3.93 6.52 -1.42
C GLY A 90 2.77 7.38 -0.91
N ALA A 91 3.09 8.46 -0.20
CA ALA A 91 2.10 9.48 0.13
C ALA A 91 1.63 10.13 -1.19
N THR A 92 0.33 10.08 -1.44
CA THR A 92 -0.25 10.59 -2.70
C THR A 92 -1.30 11.63 -2.39
N SER A 93 -1.27 12.77 -3.09
CA SER A 93 -2.19 13.90 -2.90
C SER A 93 -3.60 13.51 -3.32
N THR A 94 -4.37 12.95 -2.40
CA THR A 94 -5.73 12.45 -2.61
C THR A 94 -6.69 12.99 -1.52
N PRO A 95 -8.01 12.95 -1.74
CA PRO A 95 -8.97 13.35 -0.70
C PRO A 95 -8.79 12.60 0.62
N MET A 96 -8.38 11.32 0.60
CA MET A 96 -8.07 10.55 1.81
C MET A 96 -6.98 11.23 2.65
N MET A 97 -5.93 11.74 2.00
CA MET A 97 -4.79 12.36 2.69
C MET A 97 -5.07 13.81 3.13
N SER A 98 -6.17 14.43 2.70
CA SER A 98 -6.52 15.80 3.08
C SER A 98 -6.87 15.97 4.56
N SER A 99 -7.13 14.87 5.27
CA SER A 99 -7.37 14.84 6.73
C SER A 99 -6.11 14.56 7.55
N SER A 100 -4.95 14.42 6.91
CA SER A 100 -3.66 14.20 7.58
C SER A 100 -2.82 15.47 7.50
N ASP A 101 -2.24 15.88 8.61
CA ASP A 101 -1.27 16.99 8.68
C ASP A 101 0.18 16.49 8.56
N ALA A 102 0.38 15.19 8.26
CA ALA A 102 1.71 14.61 8.10
C ALA A 102 2.37 15.09 6.79
N GLY A 103 3.54 15.69 6.88
CA GLY A 103 4.33 16.20 5.77
C GLY A 103 5.66 15.48 5.58
N ALA A 104 6.53 16.04 4.74
CA ALA A 104 7.85 15.51 4.42
C ALA A 104 8.75 15.34 5.64
N ASP A 105 8.62 16.19 6.64
CA ASP A 105 9.30 16.13 7.94
C ASP A 105 8.96 14.85 8.74
N LEU A 106 7.81 14.24 8.45
CA LEU A 106 7.35 12.96 9.00
C LEU A 106 7.46 11.79 8.01
N GLY A 107 8.18 11.97 6.89
CA GLY A 107 8.39 10.94 5.88
C GLY A 107 7.23 10.79 4.88
N PHE A 108 6.38 11.82 4.75
CA PHE A 108 5.28 11.86 3.79
C PHE A 108 5.61 12.83 2.65
N ASP A 109 6.51 12.41 1.76
CA ASP A 109 6.75 13.12 0.49
C ASP A 109 5.61 12.83 -0.47
N TYR A 110 4.78 13.86 -0.71
CA TYR A 110 3.60 13.73 -1.55
C TYR A 110 3.94 13.75 -3.03
N GLU A 111 3.44 12.76 -3.76
CA GLU A 111 3.38 12.74 -5.22
C GLU A 111 1.94 12.93 -5.71
N SER A 112 1.78 13.33 -6.96
CA SER A 112 0.45 13.45 -7.57
C SER A 112 -0.11 12.07 -7.96
N PRO A 113 -1.45 11.91 -8.04
CA PRO A 113 -2.06 10.71 -8.61
C PRO A 113 -1.59 10.40 -10.04
N ASP A 114 -1.31 11.43 -10.84
CA ASP A 114 -0.84 11.28 -12.22
C ASP A 114 0.58 10.70 -12.29
N GLU A 115 1.47 11.05 -11.35
CA GLU A 115 2.80 10.46 -11.25
C GLU A 115 2.73 8.97 -10.88
N VAL A 116 1.84 8.60 -9.94
CA VAL A 116 1.59 7.19 -9.59
C VAL A 116 1.04 6.43 -10.79
N ALA A 117 0.04 7.00 -11.48
CA ALA A 117 -0.57 6.38 -12.66
C ALA A 117 0.44 6.21 -13.80
N SER A 118 1.29 7.22 -14.05
CA SER A 118 2.34 7.16 -15.06
C SER A 118 3.36 6.05 -14.77
N ALA A 119 3.78 5.92 -13.51
CA ALA A 119 4.70 4.86 -13.10
C ALA A 119 4.06 3.45 -13.24
N MET A 120 2.77 3.34 -12.90
CA MET A 120 2.02 2.09 -13.10
C MET A 120 1.92 1.73 -14.58
N LEU A 121 1.62 2.68 -15.47
CA LEU A 121 1.54 2.43 -16.91
C LEU A 121 2.89 2.04 -17.50
N ALA A 122 3.99 2.66 -17.06
CA ALA A 122 5.34 2.26 -17.45
C ALA A 122 5.65 0.83 -17.01
N ALA A 123 5.35 0.48 -15.76
CA ALA A 123 5.55 -0.87 -15.23
C ALA A 123 4.72 -1.93 -16.00
N ILE A 124 3.51 -1.59 -16.45
CA ILE A 124 2.69 -2.46 -17.31
C ILE A 124 3.36 -2.65 -18.67
N ALA A 125 3.88 -1.58 -19.28
CA ALA A 125 4.55 -1.64 -20.59
C ALA A 125 5.85 -2.46 -20.56
N ASP A 126 6.54 -2.47 -19.42
CA ASP A 126 7.81 -3.16 -19.20
C ASP A 126 7.65 -4.57 -18.58
N ASP A 127 6.41 -5.08 -18.47
CA ASP A 127 6.08 -6.38 -17.88
C ASP A 127 6.62 -6.54 -16.43
N GLU A 128 6.68 -5.45 -15.69
CA GLU A 128 7.11 -5.47 -14.30
C GLU A 128 6.10 -6.17 -13.39
N ILE A 129 6.60 -6.81 -12.34
CA ILE A 129 5.75 -7.50 -11.34
C ILE A 129 5.37 -6.60 -10.16
N SER A 130 6.11 -5.52 -9.96
CA SER A 130 5.84 -4.57 -8.89
C SER A 130 6.46 -3.20 -9.18
N VAL A 131 5.84 -2.15 -8.68
CA VAL A 131 6.39 -0.79 -8.67
C VAL A 131 6.21 -0.16 -7.30
N VAL A 132 7.32 0.31 -6.71
CA VAL A 132 7.35 0.96 -5.39
C VAL A 132 7.61 2.45 -5.59
N ARG A 133 6.79 3.29 -4.95
CA ARG A 133 6.90 4.75 -4.95
C ARG A 133 7.28 5.28 -3.56
N GLY A 134 7.62 6.56 -3.47
CA GLY A 134 7.99 7.22 -2.21
C GLY A 134 9.48 7.56 -2.10
N GLY A 135 10.20 7.56 -3.23
CA GLY A 135 11.58 8.04 -3.34
C GLY A 135 12.64 7.17 -2.66
N SER A 136 13.85 7.70 -2.61
CA SER A 136 15.02 6.98 -2.09
C SER A 136 14.96 6.76 -0.57
N GLU A 137 14.38 7.70 0.17
CA GLU A 137 14.28 7.58 1.63
C GLU A 137 13.33 6.43 2.02
N ARG A 138 12.18 6.32 1.34
CA ARG A 138 11.25 5.21 1.55
C ARG A 138 11.88 3.87 1.19
N SER A 139 12.60 3.81 0.07
CA SER A 139 13.32 2.60 -0.34
C SER A 139 14.39 2.18 0.68
N ALA A 140 15.13 3.15 1.22
CA ALA A 140 16.11 2.89 2.27
C ALA A 140 15.46 2.39 3.57
N MET A 141 14.30 2.97 3.95
CA MET A 141 13.55 2.53 5.13
C MET A 141 13.00 1.11 4.97
N ILE A 142 12.49 0.75 3.78
CA ILE A 142 12.03 -0.62 3.47
C ILE A 142 13.21 -1.61 3.60
N ALA A 143 14.39 -1.27 3.07
CA ALA A 143 15.57 -2.10 3.22
C ALA A 143 16.01 -2.23 4.68
N ALA A 144 16.07 -1.13 5.42
CA ALA A 144 16.41 -1.12 6.83
C ALA A 144 15.44 -1.97 7.67
N ASN A 145 14.12 -1.84 7.41
CA ASN A 145 13.11 -2.62 8.12
C ASN A 145 13.28 -4.14 7.93
N ARG A 146 13.76 -4.55 6.76
CA ARG A 146 14.05 -5.96 6.49
C ARG A 146 15.33 -6.44 7.18
N ASP A 147 16.38 -5.62 7.16
CA ASP A 147 17.74 -6.03 7.56
C ASP A 147 18.03 -5.71 9.04
N ASP A 148 17.46 -4.63 9.59
CA ASP A 148 17.58 -4.17 10.97
C ASP A 148 16.33 -3.41 11.42
N PRO A 149 15.21 -4.10 11.73
CA PRO A 149 13.95 -3.46 12.13
C PRO A 149 14.08 -2.60 13.39
N ALA A 150 15.01 -2.91 14.29
CA ALA A 150 15.21 -2.13 15.51
C ALA A 150 15.69 -0.70 15.22
N SER A 151 16.50 -0.51 14.18
CA SER A 151 16.92 0.84 13.74
C SER A 151 15.74 1.67 13.22
N VAL A 152 14.77 1.04 12.57
CA VAL A 152 13.53 1.69 12.12
C VAL A 152 12.64 2.04 13.30
N ASP A 153 12.51 1.14 14.29
CA ASP A 153 11.76 1.40 15.53
C ASP A 153 12.34 2.60 16.29
N GLU A 154 13.66 2.72 16.40
CA GLU A 154 14.33 3.84 17.05
C GLU A 154 14.08 5.15 16.29
N LYS A 155 14.22 5.15 14.95
CA LYS A 155 13.90 6.32 14.11
C LYS A 155 12.45 6.76 14.29
N LEU A 156 11.50 5.85 14.22
CA LEU A 156 10.07 6.15 14.32
C LEU A 156 9.65 6.55 15.75
N ALA A 157 10.31 6.03 16.77
CA ALA A 157 10.08 6.43 18.15
C ALA A 157 10.37 7.92 18.36
N GLY A 158 11.41 8.46 17.69
CA GLY A 158 11.73 9.90 17.73
C GLY A 158 10.65 10.79 17.12
N MET A 159 9.86 10.29 16.19
CA MET A 159 8.81 11.03 15.47
C MET A 159 7.41 10.74 16.00
N LYS A 160 7.26 9.79 16.93
CA LYS A 160 5.97 9.23 17.33
C LYS A 160 4.96 10.28 17.81
N ALA A 161 5.40 11.24 18.63
CA ALA A 161 4.50 12.28 19.19
C ALA A 161 3.99 13.24 18.10
N ASP A 162 4.80 13.53 17.10
CA ASP A 162 4.44 14.39 15.98
C ASP A 162 3.51 13.66 15.00
N LEU A 163 3.79 12.40 14.70
CA LEU A 163 2.91 11.52 13.94
C LEU A 163 1.54 11.38 14.62
N GLU A 164 1.49 11.17 15.93
CA GLU A 164 0.25 11.03 16.68
C GLU A 164 -0.64 12.28 16.54
N ARG A 165 -0.04 13.48 16.59
CA ARG A 165 -0.78 14.73 16.38
C ARG A 165 -1.25 14.87 14.94
N ALA A 166 -0.36 14.62 13.97
CA ALA A 166 -0.64 14.81 12.55
C ALA A 166 -1.76 13.88 12.02
N VAL A 167 -1.94 12.72 12.65
CA VAL A 167 -2.96 11.73 12.20
C VAL A 167 -4.17 11.64 13.16
N SER A 168 -4.29 12.55 14.14
CA SER A 168 -5.36 12.46 15.15
C SER A 168 -6.77 12.47 14.59
N GLU A 169 -6.98 13.19 13.46
CA GLU A 169 -8.25 13.29 12.74
C GLU A 169 -8.26 12.51 11.42
N HIS A 170 -7.15 11.82 11.10
CA HIS A 170 -7.02 11.12 9.82
C HIS A 170 -7.87 9.84 9.79
N SER A 171 -8.53 9.59 8.65
CA SER A 171 -9.21 8.33 8.34
C SER A 171 -8.63 7.73 7.05
N SER A 172 -8.29 6.45 7.11
CA SER A 172 -7.77 5.69 5.96
C SER A 172 -8.88 5.00 5.15
N ILE A 173 -10.11 5.55 5.22
CA ILE A 173 -11.28 5.11 4.45
C ILE A 173 -11.77 6.27 3.60
#